data_074160d08c51f0b2dcfa87db45286703
#
_entry.id   074160d08c51f0b2dcfa87db45286703
#
_cell.length_a   1.000
_cell.length_b   1.000
_cell.length_c   1.000
_cell.angle_alpha   90.00
_cell.angle_beta   90.00
_cell.angle_gamma   90.00
#
_symmetry.space_group_name_H-M   'P 1'
#
loop_
_entity.id
_entity.type
_entity.pdbx_description
1 polymer ?
#
loop_
_entity_poly.entity_id
_entity_poly.type
_entity_poly.pdbx_seq_one_letter_code
_entity_poly.pdbx_strand_id
1 'polypeptide(L)'
;VKNGPPDPALDLELEKICEEYRRLSAERKPTEIEAVARTRKLYRRVGIDPTRDRPSSERLLRRVLKKQPLPKVNKLVDCINMASLKLQCPLGLYDWGSIVPPVTFRVGLPGEELRVISERSMNLEGKLVCADEEGPFGNPSHDSHRTRVEAGTNRAMAACWSPAEHPRSYIDSVLDEIARAAGEYCGARVAGRKIF
;
A
#
# COMPACT_ATOMS: atom_id res chain seq x y z
N VAL A 1 -6.88 15.89 -4.95
CA VAL A 1 -6.77 14.96 -6.08
C VAL A 1 -7.99 15.03 -6.97
N LYS A 2 -7.86 14.70 -8.24
CA LYS A 2 -8.97 14.48 -9.18
C LYS A 2 -9.05 12.98 -9.48
N ASN A 3 -9.75 12.26 -8.60
CA ASN A 3 -9.96 10.82 -8.79
C ASN A 3 -10.96 10.57 -9.93
N GLY A 4 -11.01 9.37 -10.49
CA GLY A 4 -11.88 9.01 -11.61
C GLY A 4 -11.68 7.56 -12.07
N PRO A 5 -12.23 7.19 -13.23
CA PRO A 5 -12.05 5.86 -13.78
C PRO A 5 -10.57 5.56 -14.07
N PRO A 6 -10.19 4.28 -14.24
CA PRO A 6 -8.85 3.89 -14.65
C PRO A 6 -8.36 4.67 -15.87
N ASP A 7 -7.03 4.93 -15.91
CA ASP A 7 -6.41 5.75 -16.95
C ASP A 7 -5.57 4.86 -17.89
N PRO A 8 -5.81 4.90 -19.23
CA PRO A 8 -5.05 4.07 -20.15
C PRO A 8 -3.54 4.33 -20.17
N ALA A 9 -3.09 5.58 -19.92
CA ALA A 9 -1.67 5.89 -19.88
C ALA A 9 -1.00 5.30 -18.63
N LEU A 10 -1.70 5.33 -17.48
CA LEU A 10 -1.27 4.63 -16.26
C LEU A 10 -1.19 3.11 -16.50
N ASP A 11 -2.15 2.54 -17.25
CA ASP A 11 -2.17 1.13 -17.58
C ASP A 11 -0.94 0.71 -18.40
N LEU A 12 -0.52 1.55 -19.36
CA LEU A 12 0.69 1.30 -20.15
C LEU A 12 1.96 1.33 -19.30
N GLU A 13 2.07 2.28 -18.36
CA GLU A 13 3.21 2.33 -17.45
C GLU A 13 3.22 1.08 -16.53
N LEU A 14 2.06 0.71 -16.00
CA LEU A 14 1.92 -0.45 -15.13
C LEU A 14 2.29 -1.76 -15.87
N GLU A 15 1.89 -1.92 -17.13
CA GLU A 15 2.24 -3.12 -17.92
C GLU A 15 3.75 -3.23 -18.14
N LYS A 16 4.46 -2.13 -18.41
CA LYS A 16 5.93 -2.13 -18.51
C LYS A 16 6.58 -2.64 -17.23
N ILE A 17 6.10 -2.21 -16.07
CA ILE A 17 6.58 -2.68 -14.76
C ILE A 17 6.28 -4.17 -14.60
N CYS A 18 5.10 -4.62 -15.00
CA CYS A 18 4.73 -6.04 -14.95
C CYS A 18 5.64 -6.90 -15.82
N GLU A 19 5.94 -6.45 -17.05
CA GLU A 19 6.85 -7.17 -17.97
C GLU A 19 8.27 -7.25 -17.41
N GLU A 20 8.77 -6.16 -16.81
CA GLU A 20 10.07 -6.15 -16.16
C GLU A 20 10.14 -7.19 -15.02
N TYR A 21 9.14 -7.23 -14.14
CA TYR A 21 9.10 -8.23 -13.09
C TYR A 21 8.98 -9.67 -13.62
N ARG A 22 8.22 -9.91 -14.67
CA ARG A 22 8.12 -11.23 -15.30
C ARG A 22 9.48 -11.67 -15.86
N ARG A 23 10.23 -10.74 -16.47
CA ARG A 23 11.60 -11.01 -16.97
C ARG A 23 12.57 -11.31 -15.84
N LEU A 24 12.61 -10.46 -14.79
CA LEU A 24 13.50 -10.63 -13.65
C LEU A 24 13.21 -11.90 -12.84
N SER A 25 11.96 -12.36 -12.83
CA SER A 25 11.54 -13.53 -12.06
C SER A 25 11.70 -14.85 -12.81
N ALA A 26 12.10 -14.84 -14.09
CA ALA A 26 12.52 -16.05 -14.76
C ALA A 26 13.73 -16.70 -14.05
N GLU A 27 14.51 -15.89 -13.31
CA GLU A 27 15.74 -16.32 -12.65
C GLU A 27 15.69 -16.24 -11.10
N ARG A 28 14.66 -15.62 -10.50
CA ARG A 28 14.61 -15.35 -9.05
C ARG A 28 13.24 -15.57 -8.44
N LYS A 29 13.20 -16.11 -7.21
CA LYS A 29 11.95 -16.15 -6.42
C LYS A 29 11.57 -14.76 -5.93
N PRO A 30 10.28 -14.42 -5.77
CA PRO A 30 9.84 -13.14 -5.22
C PRO A 30 10.50 -12.78 -3.88
N THR A 31 10.75 -13.78 -3.04
CA THR A 31 11.37 -13.62 -1.72
C THR A 31 12.87 -13.29 -1.76
N GLU A 32 13.51 -13.37 -2.93
CA GLU A 32 14.92 -13.01 -3.15
C GLU A 32 15.07 -11.54 -3.57
N ILE A 33 13.95 -10.86 -3.85
CA ILE A 33 13.93 -9.41 -4.05
C ILE A 33 14.16 -8.75 -2.69
N GLU A 34 15.19 -7.92 -2.60
CA GLU A 34 15.65 -7.35 -1.32
C GLU A 34 14.54 -6.60 -0.56
N ALA A 35 13.77 -5.76 -1.23
CA ALA A 35 12.67 -5.02 -0.62
C ALA A 35 11.58 -5.95 -0.06
N VAL A 36 11.26 -7.04 -0.78
CA VAL A 36 10.32 -8.08 -0.31
C VAL A 36 10.90 -8.80 0.92
N ALA A 37 12.17 -9.18 0.87
CA ALA A 37 12.83 -9.88 1.98
C ALA A 37 12.85 -9.03 3.26
N ARG A 38 13.17 -7.75 3.15
CA ARG A 38 13.18 -6.78 4.26
C ARG A 38 11.78 -6.58 4.85
N THR A 39 10.76 -6.39 4.00
CA THR A 39 9.36 -6.28 4.45
C THR A 39 8.90 -7.55 5.17
N ARG A 40 9.23 -8.74 4.67
CA ARG A 40 8.92 -10.01 5.34
C ARG A 40 9.63 -10.14 6.69
N LYS A 41 10.84 -9.59 6.82
CA LYS A 41 11.58 -9.55 8.11
C LYS A 41 10.85 -8.65 9.13
N LEU A 42 10.34 -7.47 8.70
CA LEU A 42 9.52 -6.61 9.55
C LEU A 42 8.30 -7.37 10.10
N TYR A 43 7.54 -8.06 9.23
CA TYR A 43 6.37 -8.83 9.64
C TYR A 43 6.69 -9.84 10.75
N ARG A 44 7.77 -10.63 10.57
CA ARG A 44 8.20 -11.60 11.58
C ARG A 44 8.58 -10.95 12.91
N ARG A 45 9.21 -9.76 12.88
CA ARG A 45 9.58 -9.03 14.09
C ARG A 45 8.39 -8.60 14.94
N VAL A 46 7.28 -8.28 14.28
CA VAL A 46 6.04 -7.91 14.95
C VAL A 46 5.08 -9.10 15.11
N GLY A 47 5.59 -10.33 15.06
CA GLY A 47 4.80 -11.53 15.31
C GLY A 47 3.83 -11.93 14.18
N ILE A 48 3.93 -11.32 12.99
CA ILE A 48 3.07 -11.64 11.86
C ILE A 48 3.78 -12.63 10.93
N ASP A 49 3.11 -13.75 10.60
CA ASP A 49 3.59 -14.66 9.56
C ASP A 49 3.30 -14.09 8.16
N PRO A 50 4.34 -13.64 7.42
CA PRO A 50 4.15 -13.05 6.10
C PRO A 50 3.74 -14.06 5.02
N THR A 51 3.61 -15.34 5.36
CA THR A 51 3.08 -16.36 4.44
C THR A 51 1.57 -16.41 4.52
N ARG A 52 1.02 -16.25 5.72
CA ARG A 52 -0.43 -16.23 6.00
C ARG A 52 -1.01 -14.84 5.77
N ASP A 53 -0.39 -13.81 6.35
CA ASP A 53 -0.78 -12.40 6.21
C ASP A 53 0.26 -11.66 5.34
N ARG A 54 0.09 -11.77 4.03
CA ARG A 54 1.09 -11.34 3.05
C ARG A 54 1.04 -9.82 2.83
N PRO A 55 2.22 -9.14 2.77
CA PRO A 55 2.30 -7.73 2.40
C PRO A 55 1.56 -7.42 1.11
N SER A 56 0.91 -6.25 1.04
CA SER A 56 0.12 -5.83 -0.14
C SER A 56 0.97 -5.80 -1.42
N SER A 57 2.17 -5.25 -1.37
CA SER A 57 3.11 -5.22 -2.50
C SER A 57 3.49 -6.61 -3.00
N GLU A 58 3.77 -7.57 -2.10
CA GLU A 58 4.06 -8.95 -2.49
C GLU A 58 2.83 -9.65 -3.10
N ARG A 59 1.61 -9.30 -2.67
CA ARG A 59 0.39 -9.83 -3.30
C ARG A 59 0.26 -9.36 -4.74
N LEU A 60 0.52 -8.08 -5.01
CA LEU A 60 0.53 -7.54 -6.38
C LEU A 60 1.58 -8.24 -7.23
N LEU A 61 2.84 -8.33 -6.74
CA LEU A 61 3.91 -9.03 -7.44
C LEU A 61 3.54 -10.45 -7.82
N ARG A 62 2.99 -11.22 -6.88
CA ARG A 62 2.59 -12.62 -7.14
C ARG A 62 1.49 -12.75 -8.20
N ARG A 63 0.57 -11.79 -8.30
CA ARG A 63 -0.41 -11.74 -9.39
C ARG A 63 0.29 -11.55 -10.73
N VAL A 64 1.23 -10.58 -10.81
CA VAL A 64 2.04 -10.33 -12.01
C VAL A 64 2.77 -11.58 -12.47
N LEU A 65 3.45 -12.28 -11.57
CA LEU A 65 4.21 -13.50 -11.88
C LEU A 65 3.33 -14.66 -12.31
N LYS A 66 2.10 -14.72 -11.81
CA LYS A 66 1.08 -15.70 -12.23
C LYS A 66 0.32 -15.26 -13.48
N LYS A 67 0.69 -14.18 -14.13
CA LYS A 67 -0.01 -13.57 -15.27
C LYS A 67 -1.49 -13.31 -14.98
N GLN A 68 -1.84 -13.06 -13.71
CA GLN A 68 -3.18 -12.69 -13.31
C GLN A 68 -3.35 -11.17 -13.44
N PRO A 69 -4.53 -10.66 -13.83
CA PRO A 69 -4.77 -9.23 -13.93
C PRO A 69 -4.62 -8.55 -12.57
N LEU A 70 -4.04 -7.35 -12.55
CA LEU A 70 -4.04 -6.50 -11.38
C LEU A 70 -5.44 -5.90 -11.17
N PRO A 71 -5.82 -5.62 -9.91
CA PRO A 71 -7.09 -4.96 -9.63
C PRO A 71 -7.13 -3.59 -10.31
N LYS A 72 -8.27 -3.26 -10.91
CA LYS A 72 -8.60 -1.94 -11.45
C LYS A 72 -9.75 -1.37 -10.62
N VAL A 73 -9.52 -0.28 -9.93
CA VAL A 73 -10.50 0.31 -9.02
C VAL A 73 -10.84 1.74 -9.43
N ASN A 74 -9.88 2.64 -9.32
CA ASN A 74 -9.94 4.02 -9.77
C ASN A 74 -8.51 4.54 -9.93
N LYS A 75 -8.34 5.66 -10.61
CA LYS A 75 -7.00 6.20 -10.92
C LYS A 75 -6.08 6.33 -9.71
N LEU A 76 -6.60 6.83 -8.60
CA LEU A 76 -5.76 7.07 -7.42
C LEU A 76 -5.30 5.75 -6.78
N VAL A 77 -6.21 4.78 -6.63
CA VAL A 77 -5.86 3.43 -6.13
C VAL A 77 -4.87 2.75 -7.07
N ASP A 78 -5.07 2.89 -8.38
CA ASP A 78 -4.20 2.25 -9.39
C ASP A 78 -2.81 2.88 -9.40
N CYS A 79 -2.68 4.22 -9.19
CA CYS A 79 -1.39 4.90 -8.97
C CYS A 79 -0.63 4.34 -7.76
N ILE A 80 -1.34 4.14 -6.64
CA ILE A 80 -0.73 3.60 -5.41
C ILE A 80 -0.33 2.13 -5.60
N ASN A 81 -1.17 1.33 -6.26
CA ASN A 81 -0.84 -0.05 -6.60
C ASN A 81 0.41 -0.13 -7.50
N MET A 82 0.53 0.78 -8.48
CA MET A 82 1.70 0.88 -9.34
C MET A 82 2.96 1.23 -8.54
N ALA A 83 2.93 2.26 -7.70
CA ALA A 83 4.05 2.64 -6.85
C ALA A 83 4.45 1.50 -5.89
N SER A 84 3.45 0.84 -5.28
CA SER A 84 3.65 -0.30 -4.40
C SER A 84 4.32 -1.48 -5.12
N LEU A 85 3.89 -1.79 -6.34
CA LEU A 85 4.49 -2.84 -7.16
C LEU A 85 5.91 -2.46 -7.60
N LYS A 86 6.10 -1.25 -8.12
CA LYS A 86 7.39 -0.75 -8.66
C LYS A 86 8.49 -0.80 -7.61
N LEU A 87 8.20 -0.38 -6.39
CA LEU A 87 9.19 -0.25 -5.31
C LEU A 87 9.11 -1.39 -4.28
N GLN A 88 8.17 -2.32 -4.43
CA GLN A 88 7.92 -3.44 -3.51
C GLN A 88 7.72 -2.98 -2.05
N CYS A 89 7.07 -1.85 -1.88
CA CYS A 89 6.70 -1.30 -0.58
C CYS A 89 5.20 -1.50 -0.32
N PRO A 90 4.78 -2.06 0.82
CA PRO A 90 3.37 -2.08 1.21
C PRO A 90 2.88 -0.65 1.41
N LEU A 91 1.83 -0.28 0.71
CA LEU A 91 1.19 1.03 0.79
C LEU A 91 -0.27 0.85 1.21
N GLY A 92 -0.74 1.72 2.11
CA GLY A 92 -2.14 1.94 2.38
C GLY A 92 -2.61 3.26 1.75
N LEU A 93 -3.89 3.35 1.40
CA LEU A 93 -4.49 4.55 0.83
C LEU A 93 -5.86 4.79 1.44
N TYR A 94 -6.04 6.00 2.00
CA TYR A 94 -7.20 6.34 2.81
C TYR A 94 -7.81 7.66 2.38
N ASP A 95 -9.13 7.75 2.37
CA ASP A 95 -9.86 9.00 2.23
C ASP A 95 -9.66 9.86 3.49
N TRP A 96 -8.98 11.00 3.32
CA TRP A 96 -8.73 11.91 4.45
C TRP A 96 -10.01 12.48 5.05
N GLY A 97 -11.08 12.60 4.28
CA GLY A 97 -12.38 13.06 4.77
C GLY A 97 -13.05 12.11 5.76
N SER A 98 -12.62 10.83 5.78
CA SER A 98 -13.12 9.79 6.68
C SER A 98 -12.18 9.49 7.85
N ILE A 99 -11.11 10.28 8.02
CA ILE A 99 -10.13 10.14 9.12
C ILE A 99 -10.42 11.20 10.18
N VAL A 100 -10.45 10.79 11.45
CA VAL A 100 -10.61 11.68 12.61
C VAL A 100 -9.27 11.80 13.35
N PRO A 101 -8.46 12.84 13.06
CA PRO A 101 -7.14 13.02 13.68
C PRO A 101 -7.19 13.11 15.22
N PRO A 102 -6.09 12.72 15.93
CA PRO A 102 -4.76 12.46 15.40
C PRO A 102 -4.58 11.06 14.79
N VAL A 103 -3.72 10.97 13.76
CA VAL A 103 -3.32 9.68 13.19
C VAL A 103 -2.11 9.14 13.93
N THR A 104 -2.18 7.88 14.33
CA THR A 104 -1.12 7.16 15.02
C THR A 104 -0.73 5.88 14.29
N PHE A 105 0.55 5.52 14.37
CA PHE A 105 1.07 4.23 13.94
C PHE A 105 1.51 3.48 15.19
N ARG A 106 0.92 2.32 15.45
CA ARG A 106 1.12 1.55 16.69
C ARG A 106 0.90 0.07 16.49
N VAL A 107 1.09 -0.69 17.55
CA VAL A 107 0.64 -2.07 17.62
C VAL A 107 -0.85 -2.09 18.02
N GLY A 108 -1.61 -2.97 17.41
CA GLY A 108 -3.03 -3.18 17.71
C GLY A 108 -3.22 -3.72 19.13
N LEU A 109 -4.21 -3.19 19.82
CA LEU A 109 -4.55 -3.54 21.20
C LEU A 109 -5.34 -4.86 21.26
N PRO A 110 -5.41 -5.51 22.44
CA PRO A 110 -6.27 -6.69 22.64
C PRO A 110 -7.72 -6.40 22.26
N GLY A 111 -8.31 -7.29 21.48
CA GLY A 111 -9.70 -7.18 21.02
C GLY A 111 -9.95 -6.17 19.91
N GLU A 112 -8.92 -5.44 19.41
CA GLU A 112 -9.11 -4.57 18.26
C GLU A 112 -9.33 -5.35 16.96
N GLU A 113 -10.29 -4.87 16.17
CA GLU A 113 -10.67 -5.43 14.89
C GLU A 113 -10.69 -4.37 13.79
N LEU A 114 -10.48 -4.82 12.55
CA LEU A 114 -10.62 -4.01 11.35
C LEU A 114 -11.70 -4.61 10.44
N ARG A 115 -12.73 -3.84 10.15
CA ARG A 115 -13.62 -4.16 9.04
C ARG A 115 -12.94 -3.77 7.73
N VAL A 116 -12.35 -4.75 7.06
CA VAL A 116 -11.60 -4.54 5.81
C VAL A 116 -12.54 -4.23 4.63
N ILE A 117 -11.99 -3.74 3.50
CA ILE A 117 -12.76 -3.36 2.31
C ILE A 117 -13.70 -4.48 1.83
N SER A 118 -13.31 -5.74 1.97
CA SER A 118 -14.16 -6.91 1.66
C SER A 118 -15.22 -7.22 2.73
N GLU A 119 -15.45 -6.29 3.65
CA GLU A 119 -16.44 -6.34 4.75
C GLU A 119 -16.22 -7.44 5.79
N ARG A 120 -15.15 -8.21 5.70
CA ARG A 120 -14.75 -9.17 6.73
C ARG A 120 -14.15 -8.44 7.93
N SER A 121 -14.37 -8.98 9.13
CA SER A 121 -13.61 -8.58 10.31
C SER A 121 -12.24 -9.26 10.34
N MET A 122 -11.21 -8.51 10.75
CA MET A 122 -9.86 -8.99 10.95
C MET A 122 -9.37 -8.58 12.32
N ASN A 123 -8.95 -9.55 13.13
CA ASN A 123 -8.29 -9.29 14.41
C ASN A 123 -6.96 -8.57 14.18
N LEU A 124 -6.74 -7.48 14.92
CA LEU A 124 -5.56 -6.62 14.83
C LEU A 124 -4.63 -6.73 16.04
N GLU A 125 -4.97 -7.50 17.06
CA GLU A 125 -4.15 -7.68 18.25
C GLU A 125 -2.72 -8.06 17.88
N GLY A 126 -1.74 -7.31 18.38
CA GLY A 126 -0.33 -7.51 18.12
C GLY A 126 0.17 -7.14 16.73
N LYS A 127 -0.70 -6.68 15.81
CA LYS A 127 -0.32 -6.28 14.45
C LYS A 127 -0.02 -4.79 14.37
N LEU A 128 0.80 -4.40 13.38
CA LEU A 128 0.98 -2.98 13.07
C LEU A 128 -0.31 -2.38 12.51
N VAL A 129 -0.71 -1.23 13.02
CA VAL A 129 -1.93 -0.53 12.61
C VAL A 129 -1.68 0.97 12.42
N CYS A 130 -2.44 1.55 11.51
CA CYS A 130 -2.71 2.97 11.42
C CYS A 130 -4.09 3.21 12.02
N ALA A 131 -4.17 4.11 13.01
CA ALA A 131 -5.40 4.39 13.76
C ALA A 131 -5.62 5.89 13.92
N ASP A 132 -6.88 6.27 14.06
CA ASP A 132 -7.35 7.60 14.40
C ASP A 132 -8.19 7.57 15.70
N GLU A 133 -8.95 8.61 16.00
CA GLU A 133 -9.80 8.63 17.21
C GLU A 133 -10.93 7.59 17.18
N GLU A 134 -11.38 7.17 16.00
CA GLU A 134 -12.39 6.13 15.86
C GLU A 134 -11.82 4.70 15.88
N GLY A 135 -10.49 4.57 15.94
CA GLY A 135 -9.79 3.29 16.01
C GLY A 135 -8.98 2.94 14.75
N PRO A 136 -8.55 1.68 14.61
CA PRO A 136 -7.73 1.25 13.47
C PRO A 136 -8.47 1.39 12.15
N PHE A 137 -7.76 1.90 11.14
CA PHE A 137 -8.30 2.02 9.79
C PHE A 137 -7.39 1.41 8.70
N GLY A 138 -6.24 0.89 9.07
CA GLY A 138 -5.38 0.19 8.11
C GLY A 138 -4.22 -0.54 8.76
N ASN A 139 -3.65 -1.47 8.01
CA ASN A 139 -2.41 -2.15 8.33
C ASN A 139 -1.62 -2.45 7.04
N PRO A 140 -0.38 -2.97 7.11
CA PRO A 140 0.44 -3.21 5.91
C PRO A 140 -0.16 -4.20 4.90
N SER A 141 -1.25 -4.89 5.23
CA SER A 141 -1.89 -5.89 4.37
C SER A 141 -3.30 -5.51 3.92
N HIS A 142 -4.02 -4.71 4.71
CA HIS A 142 -5.43 -4.40 4.47
C HIS A 142 -5.81 -2.98 4.91
N ASP A 143 -6.68 -2.35 4.15
CA ASP A 143 -7.29 -1.06 4.44
C ASP A 143 -8.75 -1.26 4.91
N SER A 144 -9.26 -0.31 5.70
CA SER A 144 -10.62 -0.38 6.24
C SER A 144 -11.66 -0.04 5.18
N HIS A 145 -12.86 -0.60 5.38
CA HIS A 145 -14.03 -0.19 4.61
C HIS A 145 -14.41 1.27 4.88
N ARG A 146 -14.22 1.77 6.11
CA ARG A 146 -14.57 3.14 6.53
C ARG A 146 -13.79 4.21 5.78
N THR A 147 -12.49 4.04 5.65
CA THR A 147 -11.59 5.03 5.05
C THR A 147 -11.20 4.72 3.60
N ARG A 148 -11.94 3.84 2.93
CA ARG A 148 -11.64 3.48 1.54
C ARG A 148 -11.78 4.69 0.62
N VAL A 149 -10.90 4.75 -0.37
CA VAL A 149 -10.95 5.77 -1.41
C VAL A 149 -12.03 5.43 -2.44
N GLU A 150 -12.92 6.38 -2.67
CA GLU A 150 -14.01 6.29 -3.65
C GLU A 150 -13.83 7.33 -4.78
N ALA A 151 -14.68 7.27 -5.79
CA ALA A 151 -14.62 8.19 -6.95
C ALA A 151 -14.69 9.68 -6.54
N GLY A 152 -15.41 10.00 -5.45
CA GLY A 152 -15.56 11.36 -4.92
C GLY A 152 -14.42 11.83 -4.01
N THR A 153 -13.48 10.97 -3.68
CA THR A 153 -12.37 11.33 -2.81
C THR A 153 -11.51 12.42 -3.45
N ASN A 154 -11.38 13.55 -2.79
CA ASN A 154 -10.61 14.71 -3.24
C ASN A 154 -9.37 15.02 -2.36
N ARG A 155 -9.29 14.41 -1.17
CA ARG A 155 -8.13 14.45 -0.27
C ARG A 155 -7.84 13.04 0.21
N ALA A 156 -6.59 12.62 0.13
CA ALA A 156 -6.20 11.27 0.53
C ALA A 156 -4.89 11.28 1.32
N MET A 157 -4.74 10.28 2.19
CA MET A 157 -3.50 9.96 2.88
C MET A 157 -2.96 8.64 2.33
N ALA A 158 -1.70 8.63 1.89
CA ALA A 158 -0.97 7.40 1.60
C ALA A 158 -0.02 7.07 2.75
N ALA A 159 -0.06 5.84 3.24
CA ALA A 159 0.85 5.33 4.27
C ALA A 159 1.85 4.34 3.66
N CYS A 160 3.13 4.56 3.93
CA CYS A 160 4.22 3.66 3.54
C CYS A 160 4.66 2.83 4.75
N TRP A 161 4.60 1.51 4.62
CA TRP A 161 5.00 0.58 5.66
C TRP A 161 6.38 0.02 5.34
N SER A 162 7.39 0.62 5.96
CA SER A 162 8.79 0.28 5.69
C SER A 162 9.54 -0.10 6.97
N PRO A 163 10.36 -1.17 6.94
CA PRO A 163 11.25 -1.46 8.06
C PRO A 163 12.35 -0.40 8.18
N ALA A 164 12.81 -0.17 9.43
CA ALA A 164 13.85 0.82 9.72
C ALA A 164 15.19 0.54 9.02
N GLU A 165 15.41 -0.69 8.56
CA GLU A 165 16.60 -1.09 7.81
C GLU A 165 16.61 -0.60 6.35
N HIS A 166 15.50 -0.14 5.83
CA HIS A 166 15.52 0.54 4.54
C HIS A 166 16.22 1.88 4.68
N PRO A 167 17.17 2.22 3.80
CA PRO A 167 17.81 3.52 3.83
C PRO A 167 16.77 4.63 3.60
N ARG A 168 17.02 5.79 4.16
CA ARG A 168 16.13 6.96 4.01
C ARG A 168 15.86 7.27 2.53
N SER A 169 16.87 7.13 1.67
CA SER A 169 16.73 7.34 0.22
C SER A 169 15.68 6.42 -0.43
N TYR A 170 15.53 5.18 0.07
CA TYR A 170 14.46 4.30 -0.40
C TYR A 170 13.08 4.84 -0.01
N ILE A 171 12.91 5.30 1.23
CA ILE A 171 11.64 5.88 1.69
C ILE A 171 11.30 7.13 0.87
N ASP A 172 12.29 8.01 0.65
CA ASP A 172 12.12 9.20 -0.16
C ASP A 172 11.72 8.83 -1.59
N SER A 173 12.35 7.82 -2.20
CA SER A 173 11.96 7.30 -3.53
C SER A 173 10.51 6.79 -3.58
N VAL A 174 10.05 6.13 -2.52
CA VAL A 174 8.64 5.67 -2.43
C VAL A 174 7.69 6.86 -2.38
N LEU A 175 7.98 7.86 -1.53
CA LEU A 175 7.16 9.06 -1.39
C LEU A 175 7.17 9.91 -2.65
N ASP A 176 8.30 9.99 -3.35
CA ASP A 176 8.42 10.71 -4.62
C ASP A 176 7.64 10.01 -5.74
N GLU A 177 7.70 8.69 -5.81
CA GLU A 177 6.93 7.94 -6.81
C GLU A 177 5.41 8.06 -6.57
N ILE A 178 4.95 8.02 -5.32
CA ILE A 178 3.55 8.30 -4.97
C ILE A 178 3.15 9.70 -5.44
N ALA A 179 3.98 10.71 -5.13
CA ALA A 179 3.72 12.09 -5.51
C ALA A 179 3.71 12.29 -7.03
N ARG A 180 4.66 11.66 -7.74
CA ARG A 180 4.76 11.68 -9.21
C ARG A 180 3.50 11.08 -9.84
N ALA A 181 3.19 9.84 -9.50
CA ALA A 181 2.06 9.13 -10.11
C ALA A 181 0.72 9.81 -9.80
N ALA A 182 0.48 10.18 -8.54
CA ALA A 182 -0.75 10.88 -8.18
C ALA A 182 -0.81 12.30 -8.81
N GLY A 183 0.32 13.00 -8.94
CA GLY A 183 0.40 14.29 -9.63
C GLY A 183 0.08 14.19 -11.10
N GLU A 184 0.72 13.24 -11.80
CA GLU A 184 0.58 13.04 -13.25
C GLU A 184 -0.82 12.58 -13.64
N TYR A 185 -1.33 11.52 -12.99
CA TYR A 185 -2.58 10.89 -13.41
C TYR A 185 -3.83 11.46 -12.69
N CYS A 186 -3.68 12.00 -11.47
CA CYS A 186 -4.80 12.51 -10.69
C CYS A 186 -4.73 14.02 -10.41
N GLY A 187 -3.75 14.74 -10.98
CA GLY A 187 -3.56 16.17 -10.71
C GLY A 187 -3.40 16.47 -9.22
N ALA A 188 -2.82 15.54 -8.46
CA ALA A 188 -2.67 15.69 -7.03
C ALA A 188 -1.60 16.71 -6.68
N ARG A 189 -1.79 17.40 -5.56
CA ARG A 189 -0.75 18.22 -4.91
C ARG A 189 -0.45 17.63 -3.54
N VAL A 190 0.82 17.49 -3.22
CA VAL A 190 1.26 17.02 -1.90
C VAL A 190 1.08 18.15 -0.90
N ALA A 191 0.24 17.93 0.11
CA ALA A 191 -0.02 18.87 1.19
C ALA A 191 1.00 18.75 2.33
N GLY A 192 1.61 17.58 2.52
CA GLY A 192 2.62 17.33 3.54
C GLY A 192 3.18 15.92 3.46
N ARG A 193 4.35 15.72 4.07
CA ARG A 193 5.00 14.42 4.27
C ARG A 193 5.48 14.34 5.71
N LYS A 194 5.35 13.19 6.33
CA LYS A 194 5.86 12.92 7.68
C LYS A 194 6.43 11.50 7.73
N ILE A 195 7.58 11.35 8.37
CA ILE A 195 8.22 10.07 8.64
C ILE A 195 8.33 9.92 10.15
N PHE A 196 7.99 8.76 10.67
CA PHE A 196 7.95 8.45 12.09
C PHE A 196 9.08 7.49 12.47
#